data_57990716e3c3276c5b95caf895811c33
#
_entry.id   57990716e3c3276c5b95caf895811c33
#
_cell.length_a   1.000
_cell.length_b   1.000
_cell.length_c   1.000
_cell.angle_alpha   90.00
_cell.angle_beta   90.00
_cell.angle_gamma   90.00
#
_symmetry.space_group_name_H-M   'P 1'
#
loop_
_entity.id
_entity.type
_entity.pdbx_description
1 polymer ?
#
loop_
_entity_poly.entity_id
_entity_poly.type
_entity_poly.pdbx_seq_one_letter_code
_entity_poly.pdbx_strand_id
1 'polypeptide(L)'
;MGKIPEIQEVIQAMPEGPDLNNDQVNVVLDGVRPFLQVAGGSIDIDRIEGVDGIQPTIWLQMQGASASLNSVKLEIAQRLQRHFMIAGLQVQWV
;
A
#
# COMPACT_ATOMS: atom_id res chain seq x y z
N MET A 1 -8.05 14.26 -36.25
CA MET A 1 -8.96 13.27 -36.43
C MET A 1 -8.78 12.12 -35.53
N GLY A 2 -8.00 11.25 -35.50
CA GLY A 2 -7.96 10.12 -34.63
C GLY A 2 -7.42 10.37 -33.24
N LYS A 3 -7.38 11.63 -32.84
CA LYS A 3 -6.74 11.95 -31.58
C LYS A 3 -7.61 11.69 -30.36
N ILE A 4 -8.90 11.83 -30.56
CA ILE A 4 -9.82 11.64 -29.43
C ILE A 4 -9.74 10.21 -28.90
N PRO A 5 -9.79 9.18 -29.75
CA PRO A 5 -9.60 7.82 -29.23
C PRO A 5 -8.26 7.61 -28.55
N GLU A 6 -7.22 8.22 -29.11
CA GLU A 6 -5.90 8.10 -28.50
C GLU A 6 -5.87 8.70 -27.11
N ILE A 7 -6.51 9.84 -26.95
CA ILE A 7 -6.58 10.49 -25.64
C ILE A 7 -7.31 9.59 -24.66
N GLN A 8 -8.40 8.99 -25.09
CA GLN A 8 -9.14 8.09 -24.23
C GLN A 8 -8.30 6.89 -23.82
N GLU A 9 -7.53 6.36 -24.75
CA GLU A 9 -6.65 5.24 -24.44
C GLU A 9 -5.61 5.62 -23.42
N VAL A 10 -5.06 6.83 -23.56
CA VAL A 10 -4.08 7.30 -22.59
C VAL A 10 -4.70 7.42 -21.21
N ILE A 11 -5.92 7.95 -21.13
CA ILE A 11 -6.60 8.08 -19.85
C ILE A 11 -6.85 6.70 -19.25
N GLN A 12 -7.27 5.74 -20.06
CA GLN A 12 -7.52 4.40 -19.60
C GLN A 12 -6.22 3.68 -19.22
N ALA A 13 -5.16 4.00 -19.93
CA ALA A 13 -3.87 3.39 -19.66
C ALA A 13 -3.18 4.00 -18.45
N MET A 14 -3.65 5.12 -17.97
CA MET A 14 -3.10 5.71 -16.75
C MET A 14 -3.63 4.89 -15.57
N PRO A 15 -2.81 3.98 -15.07
CA PRO A 15 -3.30 3.10 -14.02
C PRO A 15 -3.55 3.87 -12.75
N GLU A 16 -4.49 3.41 -12.00
CA GLU A 16 -4.72 3.91 -10.66
C GLU A 16 -3.62 3.43 -9.71
N GLY A 17 -2.57 2.86 -10.28
CA GLY A 17 -1.49 2.28 -9.53
C GLY A 17 -1.44 0.78 -9.75
N PRO A 18 -0.49 0.08 -9.12
CA PRO A 18 -0.40 -1.37 -9.22
C PRO A 18 -1.62 -2.05 -8.61
N ASP A 19 -1.86 -3.29 -9.02
CA ASP A 19 -2.91 -4.09 -8.43
C ASP A 19 -2.67 -4.28 -6.94
N LEU A 20 -3.74 -4.23 -6.16
CA LEU A 20 -3.64 -4.41 -4.72
C LEU A 20 -3.61 -5.91 -4.42
N ASN A 21 -2.43 -6.42 -4.13
CA ASN A 21 -2.24 -7.82 -3.74
C ASN A 21 -1.02 -7.92 -2.82
N ASN A 22 -0.80 -9.12 -2.28
CA ASN A 22 0.28 -9.35 -1.33
C ASN A 22 1.64 -9.01 -1.93
N ASP A 23 1.86 -9.36 -3.19
CA ASP A 23 3.16 -9.12 -3.81
C ASP A 23 3.46 -7.63 -3.89
N GLN A 24 2.49 -6.84 -4.29
CA GLN A 24 2.68 -5.40 -4.43
C GLN A 24 2.80 -4.72 -3.06
N VAL A 25 2.05 -5.17 -2.08
CA VAL A 25 2.21 -4.65 -0.73
C VAL A 25 3.61 -4.97 -0.21
N ASN A 26 4.11 -6.18 -0.46
CA ASN A 26 5.45 -6.56 -0.04
C ASN A 26 6.53 -5.69 -0.71
N VAL A 27 6.33 -5.28 -1.95
CA VAL A 27 7.27 -4.37 -2.61
C VAL A 27 7.45 -3.09 -1.79
N VAL A 28 6.34 -2.53 -1.31
CA VAL A 28 6.40 -1.34 -0.48
C VAL A 28 7.03 -1.64 0.87
N LEU A 29 6.62 -2.74 1.49
CA LEU A 29 7.14 -3.10 2.82
C LEU A 29 8.63 -3.42 2.77
N ASP A 30 9.11 -4.01 1.68
CA ASP A 30 10.53 -4.29 1.53
C ASP A 30 11.38 -3.03 1.60
N GLY A 31 10.82 -1.90 1.21
CA GLY A 31 11.52 -0.62 1.32
C GLY A 31 11.66 -0.12 2.74
N VAL A 32 10.83 -0.59 3.66
CA VAL A 32 10.89 -0.16 5.06
C VAL A 32 11.44 -1.24 5.99
N ARG A 33 11.48 -2.49 5.55
CA ARG A 33 11.94 -3.59 6.40
C ARG A 33 13.36 -3.41 6.93
N PRO A 34 14.34 -3.02 6.11
CA PRO A 34 15.69 -2.79 6.66
C PRO A 34 15.69 -1.73 7.75
N PHE A 35 14.91 -0.69 7.58
CA PHE A 35 14.79 0.37 8.57
C PHE A 35 14.19 -0.17 9.87
N LEU A 36 13.16 -1.00 9.76
CA LEU A 36 12.53 -1.60 10.94
C LEU A 36 13.46 -2.56 11.65
N GLN A 37 14.26 -3.32 10.90
CA GLN A 37 15.22 -4.25 11.49
C GLN A 37 16.25 -3.52 12.34
N VAL A 38 16.72 -2.38 11.88
CA VAL A 38 17.66 -1.57 12.66
C VAL A 38 17.02 -1.11 13.97
N ALA A 39 15.73 -0.83 13.93
CA ALA A 39 14.99 -0.40 15.12
C ALA A 39 14.49 -1.58 15.96
N GLY A 40 14.83 -2.81 15.59
CA GLY A 40 14.43 -3.99 16.34
C GLY A 40 13.00 -4.42 16.10
N GLY A 41 12.46 -4.14 14.91
CA GLY A 41 11.08 -4.49 14.59
C GLY A 41 10.96 -5.26 13.30
N SER A 42 9.74 -5.70 13.02
CA SER A 42 9.40 -6.38 11.78
C SER A 42 7.96 -6.06 11.41
N ILE A 43 7.61 -6.32 10.14
CA ILE A 43 6.27 -6.07 9.64
C ILE A 43 5.88 -7.16 8.66
N ASP A 44 4.64 -7.60 8.77
CA ASP A 44 4.07 -8.61 7.88
C ASP A 44 2.66 -8.23 7.52
N ILE A 45 2.18 -8.80 6.41
CA ILE A 45 0.80 -8.64 5.99
C ILE A 45 -0.04 -9.67 6.74
N ASP A 46 -1.05 -9.19 7.46
CA ASP A 46 -2.02 -10.09 8.07
C ASP A 46 -3.02 -10.56 7.01
N ARG A 47 -3.66 -9.60 6.34
CA ARG A 47 -4.58 -9.92 5.24
C ARG A 47 -4.90 -8.65 4.47
N ILE A 48 -5.50 -8.84 3.30
CA ILE A 48 -6.04 -7.76 2.49
C ILE A 48 -7.50 -8.07 2.25
N GLU A 49 -8.37 -7.13 2.55
CA GLU A 49 -9.81 -7.30 2.43
C GLU A 49 -10.39 -6.23 1.54
N GLY A 50 -11.55 -6.54 0.93
CA GLY A 50 -12.31 -5.55 0.18
C GLY A 50 -11.65 -5.10 -1.10
N VAL A 51 -10.82 -5.95 -1.71
CA VAL A 51 -10.09 -5.58 -2.93
C VAL A 51 -11.07 -5.19 -4.04
N ASP A 52 -12.19 -5.90 -4.12
CA ASP A 52 -13.22 -5.63 -5.12
C ASP A 52 -14.27 -4.64 -4.62
N GLY A 53 -14.09 -4.11 -3.42
CA GLY A 53 -15.05 -3.22 -2.81
C GLY A 53 -14.69 -1.76 -2.97
N ILE A 54 -15.48 -0.92 -2.32
CA ILE A 54 -15.29 0.53 -2.39
C ILE A 54 -14.12 0.97 -1.51
N GLN A 55 -13.90 0.26 -0.42
CA GLN A 55 -12.84 0.59 0.54
C GLN A 55 -11.97 -0.63 0.80
N PRO A 56 -10.97 -0.86 -0.04
CA PRO A 56 -10.03 -1.95 0.24
C PRO A 56 -9.24 -1.62 1.51
N THR A 57 -8.95 -2.66 2.28
CA THR A 57 -8.25 -2.52 3.55
C THR A 57 -7.07 -3.47 3.58
N ILE A 58 -5.91 -2.94 3.95
CA ILE A 58 -4.70 -3.72 4.17
C ILE A 58 -4.51 -3.84 5.68
N TRP A 59 -4.49 -5.08 6.16
CA TRP A 59 -4.25 -5.36 7.58
C TRP A 59 -2.80 -5.77 7.75
N LEU A 60 -2.08 -5.05 8.57
CA LEU A 60 -0.67 -5.27 8.80
C LEU A 60 -0.42 -5.61 10.25
N GLN A 61 0.61 -6.41 10.48
CA GLN A 61 1.06 -6.75 11.82
C GLN A 61 2.50 -6.29 11.99
N MET A 62 2.73 -5.45 12.98
CA MET A 62 4.08 -4.96 13.28
C MET A 62 4.48 -5.50 14.65
N GLN A 63 5.72 -5.95 14.75
CA GLN A 63 6.26 -6.54 15.96
C GLN A 63 7.56 -5.86 16.35
N GLY A 64 7.93 -6.04 17.62
CA GLY A 64 9.17 -5.51 18.14
C GLY A 64 9.01 -4.07 18.64
N ALA A 65 10.14 -3.41 18.84
CA ALA A 65 10.14 -2.08 19.43
C ALA A 65 9.40 -1.05 18.58
N SER A 66 9.42 -1.21 17.26
CA SER A 66 8.77 -0.26 16.36
C SER A 66 7.25 -0.35 16.38
N ALA A 67 6.68 -1.43 16.96
CA ALA A 67 5.23 -1.61 16.98
C ALA A 67 4.51 -0.54 17.77
N SER A 68 5.18 0.14 18.70
CA SER A 68 4.58 1.19 19.50
C SER A 68 4.79 2.59 18.91
N LEU A 69 5.46 2.70 17.77
CA LEU A 69 5.78 4.00 17.18
C LEU A 69 4.73 4.38 16.15
N ASN A 70 3.80 5.24 16.55
CA ASN A 70 2.72 5.66 15.68
C ASN A 70 3.21 6.40 14.45
N SER A 71 4.30 7.15 14.56
CA SER A 71 4.86 7.87 13.41
C SER A 71 5.34 6.91 12.33
N VAL A 72 5.91 5.78 12.73
CA VAL A 72 6.35 4.76 11.78
C VAL A 72 5.16 4.14 11.09
N LYS A 73 4.11 3.83 11.84
CA LYS A 73 2.89 3.27 11.26
C LYS A 73 2.26 4.23 10.25
N LEU A 74 2.23 5.51 10.58
CA LEU A 74 1.68 6.52 9.69
C LEU A 74 2.50 6.62 8.41
N GLU A 75 3.81 6.60 8.52
CA GLU A 75 4.69 6.66 7.36
C GLU A 75 4.44 5.48 6.42
N ILE A 76 4.31 4.28 6.98
CA ILE A 76 4.06 3.08 6.20
C ILE A 76 2.70 3.18 5.50
N ALA A 77 1.68 3.63 6.21
CA ALA A 77 0.36 3.79 5.63
C ALA A 77 0.39 4.78 4.46
N GLN A 78 1.10 5.88 4.62
CA GLN A 78 1.20 6.88 3.56
C GLN A 78 1.94 6.34 2.34
N ARG A 79 2.98 5.55 2.56
CA ARG A 79 3.71 4.92 1.44
C ARG A 79 2.81 3.99 0.65
N LEU A 80 2.00 3.20 1.36
CA LEU A 80 1.06 2.29 0.70
C LEU A 80 0.01 3.06 -0.09
N GLN A 81 -0.54 4.10 0.50
CA GLN A 81 -1.56 4.90 -0.18
C GLN A 81 -1.00 5.56 -1.43
N ARG A 82 0.23 6.05 -1.38
CA ARG A 82 0.85 6.65 -2.55
C ARG A 82 1.21 5.64 -3.62
N HIS A 83 1.61 4.45 -3.20
CA HIS A 83 2.00 3.42 -4.15
C HIS A 83 0.81 2.92 -4.97
N PHE A 84 -0.30 2.66 -4.30
CA PHE A 84 -1.47 2.10 -4.97
C PHE A 84 -2.37 3.16 -5.58
N MET A 85 -2.36 4.36 -5.05
CA MET A 85 -3.16 5.47 -5.56
C MET A 85 -4.65 5.11 -5.66
N ILE A 86 -5.13 4.36 -4.68
CA ILE A 86 -6.53 3.93 -4.62
C ILE A 86 -7.27 4.84 -3.65
N ALA A 87 -8.30 5.51 -4.15
CA ALA A 87 -9.14 6.33 -3.29
C ALA A 87 -9.85 5.44 -2.28
N GLY A 88 -9.82 5.83 -1.02
CA GLY A 88 -10.48 5.09 0.03
C GLY A 88 -9.69 3.91 0.59
N LEU A 89 -8.45 3.72 0.14
CA LEU A 89 -7.61 2.66 0.67
C LEU A 89 -7.37 2.88 2.16
N GLN A 90 -7.64 1.85 2.95
CA GLN A 90 -7.44 1.87 4.38
C GLN A 90 -6.26 0.99 4.77
N VAL A 91 -5.51 1.42 5.76
CA VAL A 91 -4.44 0.62 6.34
C VAL A 91 -4.74 0.46 7.83
N GLN A 92 -4.87 -0.79 8.27
CA GLN A 92 -5.19 -1.10 9.65
C GLN A 92 -4.10 -1.95 10.25
N TRP A 93 -4.03 -1.94 11.56
CA TRP A 93 -3.01 -2.65 12.32
C TRP A 93 -3.63 -3.69 13.22
N VAL A 94 -3.04 -4.87 13.20
CA VAL A 94 -3.51 -5.97 14.04
C VAL A 94 -2.80 -5.94 15.40
#